data_e6c8aa8ef05775cfa6594325383fd6b2
#
_entry.id   e6c8aa8ef05775cfa6594325383fd6b2
#
_cell.length_a   1.000
_cell.length_b   1.000
_cell.length_c   1.000
_cell.angle_alpha   90.00
_cell.angle_beta   90.00
_cell.angle_gamma   90.00
#
_symmetry.space_group_name_H-M   'P 1'
#
loop_
_entity.id
_entity.type
_entity.pdbx_description
1 polymer ?
#
loop_
_entity_poly.entity_id
_entity_poly.type
_entity_poly.pdbx_seq_one_letter_code
_entity_poly.pdbx_strand_id
1 'polypeptide(L)'
;MLTNSAILITGGTGSFGHAFVPMTLEKYNPKRVVILSRDEMKQWEMAKLFKGDPRVRFIIGDVRDKDRLYRALDGIDYVVHAAATKIVPTAEYDPFECVKTN
;
A
#
# COMPACT_ATOMS: atom_id res chain seq x y z
N MET A 1 3.50 -9.34 13.39
CA MET A 1 2.99 -9.60 12.02
C MET A 1 3.57 -8.67 10.98
N LEU A 2 3.57 -7.36 11.24
CA LEU A 2 4.04 -6.38 10.26
C LEU A 2 5.51 -5.97 10.42
N THR A 3 6.16 -6.37 11.50
CA THR A 3 7.56 -6.04 11.78
C THR A 3 8.46 -6.68 10.73
N ASN A 4 9.39 -5.89 10.17
CA ASN A 4 10.30 -6.32 9.11
C ASN A 4 9.62 -6.82 7.83
N SER A 5 8.36 -6.51 7.65
CA SER A 5 7.59 -6.92 6.47
C SER A 5 7.49 -5.80 5.45
N ALA A 6 7.33 -6.18 4.19
CA ALA A 6 7.02 -5.24 3.11
C ALA A 6 5.50 -5.26 2.91
N ILE A 7 4.89 -4.08 2.94
CA ILE A 7 3.43 -3.92 2.93
C ILE A 7 3.03 -3.06 1.74
N LEU A 8 2.03 -3.52 0.98
CA LEU A 8 1.42 -2.72 -0.08
C LEU A 8 0.04 -2.27 0.39
N ILE A 9 -0.24 -0.97 0.27
CA ILE A 9 -1.54 -0.42 0.61
C ILE A 9 -2.22 0.06 -0.67
N THR A 10 -3.36 -0.53 -1.01
CA THR A 10 -4.15 -0.10 -2.15
C THR A 10 -5.13 0.98 -1.71
N GLY A 11 -5.20 2.07 -2.49
CA GLY A 11 -6.03 3.21 -2.13
C GLY A 11 -5.52 3.95 -0.90
N GLY A 12 -4.22 3.90 -0.66
CA GLY A 12 -3.62 4.37 0.60
C GLY A 12 -3.53 5.87 0.81
N THR A 13 -4.01 6.67 -0.16
CA THR A 13 -3.99 8.13 0.00
C THR A 13 -5.25 8.69 0.66
N GLY A 14 -6.21 7.83 1.00
CA GLY A 14 -7.42 8.23 1.72
C GLY A 14 -7.21 8.35 3.21
N SER A 15 -8.29 8.55 3.95
CA SER A 15 -8.22 8.75 5.40
C SER A 15 -7.67 7.54 6.15
N PHE A 16 -8.01 6.33 5.70
CA PHE A 16 -7.46 5.13 6.32
C PHE A 16 -5.93 5.09 6.19
N GLY A 17 -5.42 5.35 4.99
CA GLY A 17 -3.97 5.34 4.76
C GLY A 17 -3.24 6.40 5.56
N HIS A 18 -3.83 7.58 5.70
CA HIS A 18 -3.26 8.66 6.50
C HIS A 18 -3.14 8.28 7.98
N ALA A 19 -4.04 7.44 8.49
CA ALA A 19 -3.97 6.95 9.85
C ALA A 19 -3.08 5.71 9.97
N PHE A 20 -3.20 4.80 9.04
CA PHE A 20 -2.53 3.50 9.09
C PHE A 20 -1.02 3.60 8.90
N VAL A 21 -0.56 4.40 7.93
CA VAL A 21 0.87 4.45 7.58
C VAL A 21 1.72 4.99 8.73
N PRO A 22 1.40 6.16 9.33
CA PRO A 22 2.21 6.64 10.46
C PRO A 22 2.19 5.67 11.64
N MET A 23 1.04 5.12 11.95
CA MET A 23 0.90 4.16 13.06
C MET A 23 1.76 2.93 12.84
N THR A 24 1.75 2.39 11.62
CA THR A 24 2.50 1.20 11.26
C THR A 24 4.00 1.45 11.31
N LEU A 25 4.45 2.58 10.77
CA LEU A 25 5.86 2.94 10.79
C LEU A 25 6.40 3.06 12.22
N GLU A 26 5.60 3.63 13.11
CA GLU A 26 6.00 3.83 14.49
C GLU A 26 5.93 2.55 15.31
N LYS A 27 4.81 1.82 15.22
CA LYS A 27 4.56 0.66 16.07
C LYS A 27 5.26 -0.61 15.64
N TYR A 28 5.32 -0.86 14.33
CA TYR A 28 5.75 -2.17 13.83
C TYR A 28 7.07 -2.15 13.08
N ASN A 29 7.58 -0.98 12.77
CA ASN A 29 8.83 -0.82 12.05
C ASN A 29 8.93 -1.78 10.84
N PRO A 30 8.05 -1.62 9.84
CA PRO A 30 8.09 -2.48 8.67
C PRO A 30 9.35 -2.21 7.84
N LYS A 31 9.73 -3.16 7.02
CA LYS A 31 10.84 -3.02 6.11
C LYS A 31 10.54 -2.00 5.01
N ARG A 32 9.30 -1.99 4.52
CA ARG A 32 8.87 -1.12 3.44
C ARG A 32 7.35 -0.99 3.44
N VAL A 33 6.87 0.22 3.14
CA VAL A 33 5.45 0.48 2.95
C VAL A 33 5.29 1.11 1.56
N VAL A 34 4.60 0.41 0.68
CA VAL A 34 4.33 0.87 -0.68
C VAL A 34 2.87 1.30 -0.77
N ILE A 35 2.66 2.54 -1.21
CA ILE A 35 1.33 3.11 -1.32
C ILE A 35 0.95 3.19 -2.80
N LEU A 36 -0.06 2.43 -3.20
CA LEU A 36 -0.57 2.39 -4.56
C LEU A 36 -1.89 3.14 -4.62
N SER A 37 -1.98 4.15 -5.47
CA SER A 37 -3.22 4.88 -5.69
C SER A 37 -3.24 5.49 -7.07
N ARG A 38 -4.43 5.87 -7.54
CA ARG A 38 -4.60 6.55 -8.83
C ARG A 38 -4.37 8.05 -8.74
N ASP A 39 -4.47 8.60 -7.56
CA ASP A 39 -4.51 10.05 -7.35
C ASP A 39 -3.11 10.60 -7.11
N GLU A 40 -2.49 11.09 -8.17
CA GLU A 40 -1.14 11.64 -8.12
C GLU A 40 -1.04 12.86 -7.19
N MET A 41 -2.05 13.71 -7.18
CA MET A 41 -2.04 14.91 -6.34
C MET A 41 -2.05 14.53 -4.85
N LYS A 42 -2.92 13.59 -4.47
CA LYS A 42 -2.98 13.12 -3.09
C LYS A 42 -1.70 12.42 -2.67
N GLN A 43 -1.07 11.67 -3.57
CA GLN A 43 0.22 11.05 -3.28
C GLN A 43 1.29 12.11 -3.03
N TRP A 44 1.32 13.14 -3.85
CA TRP A 44 2.29 14.21 -3.71
C TRP A 44 2.14 14.91 -2.36
N GLU A 45 0.92 15.19 -1.95
CA GLU A 45 0.66 15.81 -0.64
C GLU A 45 1.03 14.88 0.50
N MET A 46 0.66 13.60 0.41
CA MET A 46 0.97 12.61 1.44
C MET A 46 2.47 12.38 1.57
N ALA A 47 3.19 12.41 0.46
CA ALA A 47 4.64 12.20 0.46
C ALA A 47 5.36 13.22 1.32
N LYS A 48 4.83 14.41 1.46
CA LYS A 48 5.43 15.45 2.31
C LYS A 48 5.46 15.04 3.77
N LEU A 49 4.50 14.22 4.21
CA LEU A 49 4.42 13.76 5.60
C LEU A 49 5.51 12.73 5.93
N PHE A 50 6.02 12.05 4.91
CA PHE A 50 7.00 10.98 5.09
C PHE A 50 8.34 11.30 4.44
N LYS A 51 8.59 12.57 4.18
CA LYS A 51 9.82 13.02 3.55
C LYS A 51 11.01 12.57 4.38
N GLY A 52 11.93 11.89 3.72
CA GLY A 52 13.13 11.40 4.38
C GLY A 52 12.99 10.00 5.00
N ASP A 53 11.80 9.40 4.99
CA ASP A 53 11.65 8.03 5.46
C ASP A 53 11.90 7.06 4.29
N PRO A 54 13.03 6.32 4.30
CA PRO A 54 13.38 5.43 3.19
C PRO A 54 12.48 4.22 3.06
N ARG A 55 11.64 3.95 4.07
CA ARG A 55 10.73 2.80 4.05
C ARG A 55 9.50 3.04 3.20
N VAL A 56 9.13 4.31 2.97
CA VAL A 56 7.89 4.67 2.27
C VAL A 56 8.15 4.86 0.78
N ARG A 57 7.32 4.20 -0.04
CA ARG A 57 7.36 4.29 -1.50
C ARG A 57 5.96 4.57 -2.04
N PHE A 58 5.88 5.32 -3.12
CA PHE A 58 4.61 5.66 -3.77
C PHE A 58 4.60 5.14 -5.20
N ILE A 59 3.51 4.50 -5.60
CA ILE A 59 3.31 4.02 -6.97
C ILE A 59 1.98 4.57 -7.46
N ILE A 60 2.00 5.21 -8.63
CA ILE A 60 0.78 5.68 -9.31
C ILE A 60 0.25 4.51 -10.12
N GLY A 61 -0.98 4.12 -9.86
CA GLY A 61 -1.60 3.03 -10.61
C GLY A 61 -3.00 2.71 -10.12
N ASP A 62 -3.71 1.98 -10.97
CA ASP A 62 -5.06 1.50 -10.69
C ASP A 62 -4.98 0.02 -10.37
N VAL A 63 -5.72 -0.43 -9.33
CA VAL A 63 -5.77 -1.87 -8.99
C VAL A 63 -6.35 -2.71 -10.12
N ARG A 64 -7.06 -2.09 -11.08
CA ARG A 64 -7.58 -2.77 -12.27
C ARG A 64 -6.52 -3.01 -13.34
N ASP A 65 -5.38 -2.33 -13.24
CA ASP A 65 -4.25 -2.56 -14.15
C ASP A 65 -3.43 -3.73 -13.60
N LYS A 66 -3.67 -4.91 -14.15
CA LYS A 66 -3.05 -6.15 -13.66
C LYS A 66 -1.53 -6.11 -13.71
N ASP A 67 -0.97 -5.63 -14.83
CA ASP A 67 0.49 -5.62 -14.98
C ASP A 67 1.13 -4.71 -13.94
N ARG A 68 0.53 -3.54 -13.73
CA ARG A 68 1.02 -2.60 -12.75
C ARG A 68 0.93 -3.17 -11.34
N LEU A 69 -0.19 -3.83 -11.05
CA LEU A 69 -0.43 -4.42 -9.74
C LEU A 69 0.54 -5.57 -9.47
N TYR A 70 0.80 -6.44 -10.45
CA TYR A 70 1.76 -7.52 -10.28
C TYR A 70 3.16 -6.98 -10.00
N ARG A 71 3.56 -5.92 -10.65
CA ARG A 71 4.86 -5.28 -10.39
C ARG A 71 4.91 -4.69 -8.99
N ALA A 72 3.82 -4.06 -8.57
CA ALA A 72 3.74 -3.47 -7.23
C ALA A 72 3.81 -4.53 -6.13
N LEU A 73 3.37 -5.75 -6.42
CA LEU A 73 3.37 -6.85 -5.46
C LEU A 73 4.74 -7.52 -5.30
N ASP A 74 5.70 -7.20 -6.15
CA ASP A 74 7.01 -7.84 -6.10
C ASP A 74 7.70 -7.53 -4.76
N GLY A 75 8.06 -8.60 -4.05
CA GLY A 75 8.72 -8.48 -2.75
C GLY A 75 7.81 -8.07 -1.60
N ILE A 76 6.48 -8.05 -1.81
CA ILE A 76 5.50 -7.67 -0.80
C ILE A 76 5.04 -8.88 0.01
N ASP A 77 4.98 -8.70 1.34
CA ASP A 77 4.52 -9.76 2.26
C ASP A 77 3.03 -9.66 2.57
N TYR A 78 2.50 -8.43 2.71
CA TYR A 78 1.10 -8.21 3.05
C TYR A 78 0.49 -7.13 2.18
N VAL A 79 -0.79 -7.30 1.84
CA VAL A 79 -1.57 -6.31 1.11
C VAL A 79 -2.66 -5.79 2.04
N VAL A 80 -2.74 -4.47 2.16
CA VAL A 80 -3.79 -3.79 2.92
C VAL A 80 -4.71 -3.09 1.94
N HIS A 81 -5.98 -3.48 1.94
CA HIS A 81 -7.00 -2.80 1.15
C HIS A 81 -7.62 -1.70 1.99
N ALA A 82 -7.27 -0.46 1.70
CA ALA A 82 -7.76 0.68 2.49
C ALA A 82 -9.29 0.77 2.50
N ALA A 83 -9.92 0.48 1.37
CA ALA A 83 -11.38 0.54 1.26
C ALA A 83 -12.08 -0.52 2.12
N ALA A 84 -11.45 -1.67 2.33
CA ALA A 84 -12.01 -2.78 3.11
C ALA A 84 -11.40 -2.89 4.50
N THR A 85 -10.38 -2.10 4.79
CA THR A 85 -9.62 -2.16 6.05
C THR A 85 -9.16 -3.58 6.39
N LYS A 86 -8.72 -4.30 5.34
CA LYS A 86 -8.37 -5.71 5.45
C LYS A 86 -6.90 -5.94 5.11
N ILE A 87 -6.23 -6.79 5.90
CA ILE A 87 -4.82 -7.17 5.66
C ILE A 87 -4.79 -8.60 5.17
N VAL A 88 -4.13 -8.83 4.03
CA VAL A 88 -4.06 -10.16 3.41
C VAL A 88 -2.60 -10.51 3.12
N PRO A 89 -2.12 -11.70 3.55
CA PRO A 89 -0.79 -12.16 3.12
C PRO A 89 -0.74 -12.26 1.60
N THR A 90 0.37 -11.89 1.00
CA THR A 90 0.49 -11.86 -0.47
C THR A 90 0.17 -13.22 -1.09
N ALA A 91 0.53 -14.32 -0.43
CA ALA A 91 0.25 -15.66 -0.93
C ALA A 91 -1.25 -15.95 -1.08
N GLU A 92 -2.10 -15.23 -0.32
CA GLU A 92 -3.56 -15.40 -0.37
C GLU A 92 -4.23 -14.30 -1.18
N TYR A 93 -3.47 -13.31 -1.64
CA TYR A 93 -4.02 -12.19 -2.37
C TYR A 93 -4.24 -12.57 -3.83
N ASP A 94 -5.47 -12.37 -4.31
CA ASP A 94 -5.83 -12.62 -5.70
C ASP A 94 -6.03 -11.27 -6.42
N PRO A 95 -5.04 -10.82 -7.21
CA PRO A 95 -5.17 -9.56 -7.96
C PRO A 95 -6.33 -9.58 -8.96
N PHE A 96 -6.63 -10.76 -9.50
CA PHE A 96 -7.70 -10.90 -10.48
C PHE A 96 -9.07 -10.65 -9.83
N GLU A 97 -9.28 -11.20 -8.65
CA GLU A 97 -10.52 -10.98 -7.90
C GLU A 97 -10.66 -9.52 -7.48
N CYS A 98 -9.58 -8.90 -7.08
CA CYS A 98 -9.57 -7.48 -6.74
C CYS A 98 -10.00 -6.62 -7.94
N VAL A 99 -9.51 -6.96 -9.13
CA VAL A 99 -9.86 -6.26 -10.37
C VAL A 99 -11.36 -6.39 -10.66
N LYS A 100 -11.93 -7.56 -10.39
CA LYS A 100 -13.36 -7.79 -10.63
C LYS A 100 -14.27 -7.01 -9.70
N THR A 101 -13.85 -6.84 -8.45
CA THR A 101 -14.68 -6.18 -7.44
C THR A 101 -14.60 -4.66 -7.52
N ASN A 102 -13.64 -4.13 -8.20
CA ASN A 102 -13.45 -2.70 -8.36
C ASN A 102 -13.73 -2.24 -9.77
#